data_d9ef15cf197c7d69cfdebe1dcaca2c61
#
_entry.id   d9ef15cf197c7d69cfdebe1dcaca2c61
#
_cell.length_a   1.000
_cell.length_b   1.000
_cell.length_c   1.000
_cell.angle_alpha   90.00
_cell.angle_beta   90.00
_cell.angle_gamma   90.00
#
_symmetry.space_group_name_H-M   'P 1'
#
loop_
_entity.id
_entity.type
_entity.pdbx_description
1 polymer ?
#
loop_
_entity_poly.entity_id
_entity_poly.type
_entity_poly.pdbx_seq_one_letter_code
_entity_poly.pdbx_strand_id
1 'polypeptide(L)'
;MRGNSKQTVVIQTGMGCSFYDWLPIIEKLSQKFTVISYHRPGYGESELGNNPRTTMQVAKELHMLLHELAIHEPIILIGHSYGGLCAQHFAMLHEDQIKALILVDSTSMNLHRLDELHLPISDQTDSDDIWLQKYHTYSKMDVDALYTELKPMLINQSEHHIEFSISPSLYKATASELAEWKNCARSIKELYKTLEIPLTVIGRDPQYSITQMIESDMPKEEATQLEEMWQELIREQLHLSINSKYILAKHAGHGIENDRPDTIIEAIHSL
;
A
#
# COMPACT_ATOMS: atom_id res chain seq x y z
N MET A 1 -2.60 4.26 17.57
CA MET A 1 -2.11 3.05 18.25
C MET A 1 -3.24 2.43 19.07
N ARG A 2 -3.44 1.10 18.98
CA ARG A 2 -4.43 0.32 19.74
C ARG A 2 -3.79 -0.95 20.29
N GLY A 3 -4.32 -1.46 21.43
CA GLY A 3 -3.80 -2.65 22.13
C GLY A 3 -2.68 -2.32 23.13
N ASN A 4 -2.26 -3.33 23.90
CA ASN A 4 -1.24 -3.21 24.95
C ASN A 4 -0.45 -4.53 25.06
N SER A 5 0.21 -4.93 23.99
CA SER A 5 1.05 -6.13 23.91
C SER A 5 2.51 -5.71 23.67
N LYS A 6 3.45 -6.56 24.09
CA LYS A 6 4.87 -6.36 23.76
C LYS A 6 5.14 -6.53 22.26
N GLN A 7 4.35 -7.37 21.58
CA GLN A 7 4.50 -7.57 20.13
C GLN A 7 3.73 -6.49 19.38
N THR A 8 4.45 -5.72 18.57
CA THR A 8 3.89 -4.62 17.77
C THR A 8 3.67 -5.04 16.33
N VAL A 9 2.52 -4.66 15.78
CA VAL A 9 2.18 -4.74 14.35
C VAL A 9 2.12 -3.31 13.81
N VAL A 10 2.80 -3.04 12.69
CA VAL A 10 2.75 -1.76 11.99
C VAL A 10 2.14 -1.96 10.63
N ILE A 11 1.19 -1.09 10.24
CA ILE A 11 0.50 -1.15 8.95
C ILE A 11 0.88 0.06 8.10
N GLN A 12 1.42 -0.21 6.90
CA GLN A 12 1.66 0.74 5.83
C GLN A 12 0.57 0.60 4.76
N THR A 13 -0.29 1.62 4.64
CA THR A 13 -1.40 1.63 3.69
C THR A 13 -0.95 1.92 2.25
N GLY A 14 -1.80 1.64 1.27
CA GLY A 14 -1.57 1.96 -0.14
C GLY A 14 -1.39 3.45 -0.43
N MET A 15 -1.09 3.79 -1.67
CA MET A 15 -1.01 5.17 -2.16
C MET A 15 -2.41 5.79 -2.14
N GLY A 16 -2.54 6.97 -1.57
CA GLY A 16 -3.83 7.65 -1.45
C GLY A 16 -4.84 6.99 -0.49
N CYS A 17 -4.46 5.92 0.23
CA CYS A 17 -5.35 5.16 1.10
C CYS A 17 -5.25 5.59 2.56
N SER A 18 -6.38 5.55 3.25
CA SER A 18 -6.47 5.84 4.68
C SER A 18 -6.26 4.58 5.52
N PHE A 19 -5.83 4.74 6.76
CA PHE A 19 -5.87 3.65 7.73
C PHE A 19 -7.31 3.34 8.21
N TYR A 20 -8.28 4.18 7.91
CA TYR A 20 -9.69 3.92 8.24
C TYR A 20 -10.22 2.65 7.56
N ASP A 21 -9.71 2.34 6.35
CA ASP A 21 -10.03 1.09 5.64
C ASP A 21 -9.57 -0.16 6.40
N TRP A 22 -8.59 -0.01 7.28
CA TRP A 22 -7.99 -1.08 8.09
C TRP A 22 -8.59 -1.23 9.49
N LEU A 23 -9.56 -0.39 9.88
CA LEU A 23 -10.12 -0.41 11.24
C LEU A 23 -10.64 -1.79 11.68
N PRO A 24 -11.35 -2.57 10.85
CA PRO A 24 -11.81 -3.91 11.24
C PRO A 24 -10.65 -4.85 11.58
N ILE A 25 -9.55 -4.78 10.81
CA ILE A 25 -8.33 -5.57 11.03
C ILE A 25 -7.62 -5.09 12.31
N ILE A 26 -7.46 -3.77 12.46
CA ILE A 26 -6.84 -3.14 13.64
C ILE A 26 -7.57 -3.54 14.92
N GLU A 27 -8.90 -3.50 14.93
CA GLU A 27 -9.71 -3.90 16.08
C GLU A 27 -9.50 -5.36 16.47
N LYS A 28 -9.46 -6.24 15.48
CA LYS A 28 -9.25 -7.66 15.72
C LYS A 28 -7.86 -7.97 16.21
N LEU A 29 -6.83 -7.38 15.58
CA LEU A 29 -5.44 -7.59 15.94
C LEU A 29 -5.09 -6.97 17.30
N SER A 30 -5.71 -5.85 17.68
CA SER A 30 -5.44 -5.17 18.95
C SER A 30 -5.81 -5.98 20.19
N GLN A 31 -6.54 -7.08 20.03
CA GLN A 31 -6.83 -8.03 21.10
C GLN A 31 -5.57 -8.82 21.54
N LYS A 32 -4.58 -8.95 20.66
CA LYS A 32 -3.36 -9.74 20.92
C LYS A 32 -2.07 -8.96 20.71
N PHE A 33 -2.10 -7.89 19.95
CA PHE A 33 -0.95 -7.10 19.54
C PHE A 33 -1.14 -5.62 19.93
N THR A 34 -0.03 -4.90 20.02
CA THR A 34 -0.07 -3.44 19.88
C THR A 34 -0.07 -3.12 18.39
N VAL A 35 -1.10 -2.45 17.90
CA VAL A 35 -1.23 -2.12 16.47
C VAL A 35 -0.99 -0.64 16.26
N ILE A 36 -0.08 -0.31 15.37
CA ILE A 36 0.22 1.05 14.92
C ILE A 36 -0.22 1.17 13.47
N SER A 37 -1.08 2.13 13.22
CA SER A 37 -1.40 2.64 11.90
C SER A 37 -1.44 4.15 11.96
N TYR A 38 -0.98 4.82 10.93
CA TYR A 38 -0.86 6.26 10.89
C TYR A 38 -1.02 6.78 9.46
N HIS A 39 -1.40 8.03 9.34
CA HIS A 39 -1.37 8.74 8.07
C HIS A 39 0.05 9.23 7.79
N ARG A 40 0.60 8.87 6.64
CA ARG A 40 1.89 9.40 6.18
C ARG A 40 1.82 10.92 6.03
N PRO A 41 2.95 11.65 6.11
CA PRO A 41 2.98 13.10 5.90
C PRO A 41 2.24 13.54 4.64
N GLY A 42 1.30 14.48 4.80
CA GLY A 42 0.38 14.95 3.78
C GLY A 42 -0.96 14.23 3.74
N TYR A 43 -1.13 13.13 4.47
CA TYR A 43 -2.37 12.36 4.55
C TYR A 43 -3.14 12.73 5.82
N GLY A 44 -4.46 12.87 5.69
CA GLY A 44 -5.33 13.23 6.82
C GLY A 44 -4.83 14.49 7.54
N GLU A 45 -4.64 14.41 8.85
CA GLU A 45 -4.14 15.52 9.68
C GLU A 45 -2.59 15.62 9.75
N SER A 46 -1.87 14.68 9.12
CA SER A 46 -0.41 14.70 9.10
C SER A 46 0.12 15.82 8.20
N GLU A 47 0.95 16.71 8.74
CA GLU A 47 1.54 17.78 7.97
C GLU A 47 2.38 17.27 6.80
N LEU A 48 2.26 17.94 5.64
CA LEU A 48 3.10 17.65 4.50
C LEU A 48 4.48 18.27 4.71
N GLY A 49 5.49 17.43 4.88
CA GLY A 49 6.88 17.89 4.96
C GLY A 49 7.39 18.47 3.62
N ASN A 50 8.59 19.05 3.65
CA ASN A 50 9.22 19.67 2.47
C ASN A 50 9.96 18.67 1.57
N ASN A 51 10.13 17.43 2.01
CA ASN A 51 10.86 16.41 1.24
C ASN A 51 9.93 15.68 0.27
N PRO A 52 10.45 15.25 -0.91
CA PRO A 52 9.71 14.34 -1.80
C PRO A 52 9.24 13.09 -1.05
N ARG A 53 8.04 12.61 -1.38
CA ARG A 53 7.43 11.44 -0.73
C ARG A 53 7.96 10.15 -1.32
N THR A 54 9.23 9.86 -1.07
CA THR A 54 9.90 8.62 -1.50
C THR A 54 9.74 7.51 -0.47
N THR A 55 9.87 6.25 -0.90
CA THR A 55 9.87 5.09 0.03
C THR A 55 11.06 5.14 1.02
N MET A 56 12.20 5.73 0.62
CA MET A 56 13.32 6.01 1.52
C MET A 56 12.93 6.97 2.63
N GLN A 57 12.20 8.05 2.27
CA GLN A 57 11.72 9.02 3.26
C GLN A 57 10.71 8.38 4.21
N VAL A 58 9.79 7.56 3.70
CA VAL A 58 8.81 6.81 4.51
C VAL A 58 9.52 5.82 5.45
N ALA A 59 10.58 5.15 4.98
CA ALA A 59 11.36 4.24 5.83
C ALA A 59 12.05 4.98 6.98
N LYS A 60 12.65 6.14 6.72
CA LYS A 60 13.25 7.01 7.77
C LYS A 60 12.20 7.48 8.77
N GLU A 61 11.04 7.92 8.31
CA GLU A 61 9.94 8.37 9.15
C GLU A 61 9.41 7.26 10.04
N LEU A 62 9.27 6.04 9.50
CA LEU A 62 8.88 4.88 10.30
C LEU A 62 9.93 4.56 11.37
N HIS A 63 11.22 4.56 11.02
CA HIS A 63 12.29 4.35 11.99
C HIS A 63 12.25 5.37 13.13
N MET A 64 12.08 6.65 12.80
CA MET A 64 11.93 7.72 13.79
C MET A 64 10.67 7.55 14.65
N LEU A 65 9.54 7.19 14.03
CA LEU A 65 8.28 6.96 14.74
C LEU A 65 8.42 5.82 15.77
N LEU A 66 9.07 4.72 15.41
CA LEU A 66 9.31 3.61 16.32
C LEU A 66 10.19 4.02 17.50
N HIS A 67 11.22 4.83 17.24
CA HIS A 67 12.10 5.38 18.27
C HIS A 67 11.33 6.30 19.24
N GLU A 68 10.54 7.25 18.72
CA GLU A 68 9.75 8.19 19.54
C GLU A 68 8.68 7.49 20.39
N LEU A 69 8.16 6.38 19.88
CA LEU A 69 7.20 5.54 20.62
C LEU A 69 7.87 4.54 21.58
N ALA A 70 9.21 4.60 21.71
CA ALA A 70 10.02 3.67 22.51
C ALA A 70 9.76 2.19 22.18
N ILE A 71 9.56 1.86 20.89
CA ILE A 71 9.38 0.50 20.39
C ILE A 71 10.75 -0.01 19.96
N HIS A 72 11.32 -0.86 20.79
CA HIS A 72 12.67 -1.40 20.60
C HIS A 72 12.66 -2.87 20.16
N GLU A 73 11.56 -3.58 20.41
CA GLU A 73 11.41 -4.97 19.98
C GLU A 73 11.08 -5.05 18.48
N PRO A 74 11.58 -6.05 17.75
CA PRO A 74 11.28 -6.23 16.34
C PRO A 74 9.78 -6.34 16.08
N ILE A 75 9.30 -5.58 15.07
CA ILE A 75 7.90 -5.45 14.72
C ILE A 75 7.45 -6.48 13.67
N ILE A 76 6.15 -6.74 13.60
CA ILE A 76 5.52 -7.33 12.42
C ILE A 76 5.13 -6.16 11.51
N LEU A 77 5.72 -6.09 10.32
CA LEU A 77 5.46 -5.03 9.36
C LEU A 77 4.53 -5.53 8.25
N ILE A 78 3.42 -4.83 8.06
CA ILE A 78 2.44 -5.09 7.00
C ILE A 78 2.52 -3.96 6.00
N GLY A 79 2.58 -4.28 4.71
CA GLY A 79 2.51 -3.28 3.64
C GLY A 79 1.54 -3.69 2.54
N HIS A 80 0.58 -2.83 2.24
CA HIS A 80 -0.38 -3.00 1.14
C HIS A 80 -0.02 -2.10 -0.03
N SER A 81 -0.08 -2.63 -1.26
CA SER A 81 0.13 -1.85 -2.47
C SER A 81 1.44 -1.03 -2.41
N TYR A 82 1.42 0.28 -2.62
CA TYR A 82 2.59 1.18 -2.43
C TYR A 82 3.17 1.10 -0.99
N GLY A 83 2.33 0.93 0.03
CA GLY A 83 2.81 0.67 1.40
C GLY A 83 3.64 -0.60 1.51
N GLY A 84 3.40 -1.57 0.64
CA GLY A 84 4.24 -2.76 0.51
C GLY A 84 5.61 -2.44 -0.08
N LEU A 85 5.70 -1.52 -1.04
CA LEU A 85 6.97 -1.01 -1.56
C LEU A 85 7.75 -0.26 -0.47
N CYS A 86 7.05 0.55 0.37
CA CYS A 86 7.64 1.20 1.54
C CYS A 86 8.16 0.17 2.56
N ALA A 87 7.40 -0.88 2.81
CA ALA A 87 7.78 -1.96 3.73
C ALA A 87 9.00 -2.75 3.22
N GLN A 88 9.09 -3.01 1.91
CA GLN A 88 10.27 -3.60 1.29
C GLN A 88 11.50 -2.70 1.49
N HIS A 89 11.38 -1.38 1.27
CA HIS A 89 12.49 -0.46 1.48
C HIS A 89 12.95 -0.44 2.94
N PHE A 90 12.00 -0.38 3.87
CA PHE A 90 12.31 -0.46 5.30
C PHE A 90 13.03 -1.77 5.66
N ALA A 91 12.58 -2.90 5.11
CA ALA A 91 13.20 -4.20 5.35
C ALA A 91 14.64 -4.30 4.83
N MET A 92 14.94 -3.71 3.68
CA MET A 92 16.31 -3.67 3.16
C MET A 92 17.26 -2.85 4.05
N LEU A 93 16.76 -1.81 4.72
CA LEU A 93 17.55 -0.92 5.57
C LEU A 93 17.62 -1.38 7.03
N HIS A 94 16.55 -1.95 7.57
CA HIS A 94 16.34 -2.18 9.00
C HIS A 94 15.78 -3.58 9.27
N GLU A 95 16.38 -4.60 8.67
CA GLU A 95 15.94 -5.99 8.83
C GLU A 95 15.91 -6.44 10.29
N ASP A 96 16.88 -6.00 11.09
CA ASP A 96 17.00 -6.27 12.52
C ASP A 96 15.82 -5.73 13.35
N GLN A 97 15.07 -4.75 12.83
CA GLN A 97 13.87 -4.21 13.46
C GLN A 97 12.59 -4.94 13.05
N ILE A 98 12.68 -5.96 12.19
CA ILE A 98 11.52 -6.69 11.69
C ILE A 98 11.54 -8.14 12.18
N LYS A 99 10.49 -8.54 12.86
CA LYS A 99 10.22 -9.92 13.26
C LYS A 99 9.63 -10.74 12.11
N ALA A 100 8.74 -10.14 11.34
CA ALA A 100 8.12 -10.74 10.15
C ALA A 100 7.60 -9.65 9.21
N LEU A 101 7.66 -9.89 7.92
CA LEU A 101 7.15 -9.03 6.86
C LEU A 101 5.92 -9.66 6.21
N ILE A 102 4.84 -8.88 6.04
CA ILE A 102 3.63 -9.30 5.34
C ILE A 102 3.36 -8.30 4.21
N LEU A 103 3.40 -8.77 2.99
CA LEU A 103 3.13 -8.00 1.78
C LEU A 103 1.74 -8.37 1.26
N VAL A 104 0.82 -7.41 1.28
CA VAL A 104 -0.59 -7.58 0.90
C VAL A 104 -0.81 -6.92 -0.46
N ASP A 105 -0.98 -7.72 -1.50
CA ASP A 105 -1.08 -7.31 -2.91
C ASP A 105 -0.14 -6.15 -3.26
N SER A 106 1.11 -6.32 -2.83
CA SER A 106 2.13 -5.27 -2.73
C SER A 106 2.70 -4.90 -4.09
N THR A 107 2.94 -3.62 -4.33
CA THR A 107 3.77 -3.16 -5.44
C THR A 107 5.17 -3.78 -5.36
N SER A 108 5.68 -4.29 -6.48
CA SER A 108 6.99 -4.93 -6.58
C SER A 108 8.09 -3.91 -6.87
N MET A 109 9.32 -4.19 -6.41
CA MET A 109 10.49 -3.44 -6.86
C MET A 109 10.80 -3.62 -8.37
N ASN A 110 10.14 -4.58 -9.03
CA ASN A 110 10.19 -4.79 -10.47
C ASN A 110 9.00 -4.18 -11.23
N LEU A 111 8.31 -3.21 -10.62
CA LEU A 111 7.09 -2.59 -11.19
C LEU A 111 7.28 -2.00 -12.60
N HIS A 112 8.52 -1.67 -13.01
CA HIS A 112 8.84 -1.20 -14.37
C HIS A 112 8.41 -2.18 -15.47
N ARG A 113 8.21 -3.47 -15.15
CA ARG A 113 7.72 -4.47 -16.10
C ARG A 113 6.27 -4.21 -16.54
N LEU A 114 5.49 -3.45 -15.74
CA LEU A 114 4.16 -3.00 -16.16
C LEU A 114 4.24 -2.05 -17.37
N ASP A 115 5.33 -1.29 -17.52
CA ASP A 115 5.54 -0.40 -18.67
C ASP A 115 5.85 -1.18 -19.97
N GLU A 116 6.16 -2.48 -19.89
CA GLU A 116 6.40 -3.34 -21.03
C GLU A 116 5.10 -3.87 -21.67
N LEU A 117 3.97 -3.72 -20.96
CA LEU A 117 2.66 -4.12 -21.45
C LEU A 117 2.17 -3.16 -22.53
N HIS A 118 1.45 -3.69 -23.50
CA HIS A 118 0.77 -2.90 -24.52
C HIS A 118 -0.72 -2.88 -24.22
N LEU A 119 -1.18 -1.80 -23.59
CA LEU A 119 -2.56 -1.60 -23.13
C LEU A 119 -3.18 -0.35 -23.80
N PRO A 120 -3.36 -0.35 -25.14
CA PRO A 120 -3.64 0.87 -25.91
C PRO A 120 -4.96 1.55 -25.57
N ILE A 121 -5.91 0.85 -24.95
CA ILE A 121 -7.19 1.43 -24.53
C ILE A 121 -7.07 1.94 -23.09
N SER A 122 -6.56 1.11 -22.19
CA SER A 122 -6.41 1.49 -20.78
C SER A 122 -5.41 2.63 -20.59
N ASP A 123 -4.31 2.66 -21.34
CA ASP A 123 -3.31 3.75 -21.27
C ASP A 123 -3.87 5.14 -21.62
N GLN A 124 -5.00 5.21 -22.33
CA GLN A 124 -5.66 6.47 -22.64
C GLN A 124 -6.46 7.05 -21.47
N THR A 125 -6.79 6.24 -20.47
CA THR A 125 -7.66 6.63 -19.36
C THR A 125 -7.05 6.41 -17.98
N ASP A 126 -6.04 5.55 -17.88
CA ASP A 126 -5.52 5.04 -16.60
C ASP A 126 -3.97 4.93 -16.57
N SER A 127 -3.27 5.87 -17.21
CA SER A 127 -1.80 5.95 -17.13
C SER A 127 -1.31 6.77 -15.94
N ASP A 128 -0.05 6.56 -15.54
CA ASP A 128 0.62 7.35 -14.48
C ASP A 128 0.52 8.87 -14.76
N ASP A 129 0.71 9.29 -16.02
CA ASP A 129 0.66 10.72 -16.40
C ASP A 129 -0.73 11.32 -16.21
N ILE A 130 -1.79 10.57 -16.53
CA ILE A 130 -3.18 10.99 -16.34
C ILE A 130 -3.46 11.17 -14.85
N TRP A 131 -3.09 10.19 -14.03
CA TRP A 131 -3.26 10.27 -12.58
C TRP A 131 -2.44 11.38 -11.95
N LEU A 132 -1.20 11.57 -12.38
CA LEU A 132 -0.35 12.65 -11.92
C LEU A 132 -0.95 14.03 -12.22
N GLN A 133 -1.46 14.22 -13.44
CA GLN A 133 -2.16 15.46 -13.82
C GLN A 133 -3.43 15.68 -12.98
N LYS A 134 -4.21 14.63 -12.73
CA LYS A 134 -5.40 14.67 -11.89
C LYS A 134 -5.06 15.06 -10.45
N TYR A 135 -4.05 14.43 -9.85
CA TYR A 135 -3.61 14.77 -8.49
C TYR A 135 -3.05 16.19 -8.40
N HIS A 136 -2.31 16.65 -9.40
CA HIS A 136 -1.87 18.05 -9.46
C HIS A 136 -3.04 19.03 -9.56
N THR A 137 -4.10 18.67 -10.26
CA THR A 137 -5.32 19.49 -10.35
C THR A 137 -6.01 19.53 -8.99
N TYR A 138 -6.25 18.38 -8.36
CA TYR A 138 -6.90 18.27 -7.05
C TYR A 138 -6.10 18.97 -5.95
N SER A 139 -4.79 18.92 -6.01
CA SER A 139 -3.92 19.57 -5.03
C SER A 139 -4.00 21.11 -5.02
N LYS A 140 -4.60 21.71 -6.03
CA LYS A 140 -4.80 23.18 -6.18
C LYS A 140 -6.22 23.62 -5.87
N MET A 141 -7.14 22.68 -5.71
CA MET A 141 -8.52 22.96 -5.33
C MET A 141 -8.59 23.28 -3.83
N ASP A 142 -9.58 24.07 -3.44
CA ASP A 142 -9.97 24.17 -2.04
C ASP A 142 -10.87 22.97 -1.64
N VAL A 143 -11.19 22.88 -0.35
CA VAL A 143 -11.97 21.79 0.21
C VAL A 143 -13.37 21.70 -0.40
N ASP A 144 -14.04 22.84 -0.63
CA ASP A 144 -15.41 22.88 -1.17
C ASP A 144 -15.43 22.45 -2.65
N ALA A 145 -14.43 22.86 -3.42
CA ALA A 145 -14.25 22.44 -4.80
C ALA A 145 -13.97 20.95 -4.90
N LEU A 146 -13.07 20.41 -4.04
CA LEU A 146 -12.80 18.97 -3.95
C LEU A 146 -14.04 18.17 -3.55
N TYR A 147 -14.78 18.62 -2.55
CA TYR A 147 -16.03 17.97 -2.16
C TYR A 147 -17.03 17.88 -3.30
N THR A 148 -17.16 18.97 -4.06
CA THR A 148 -18.08 19.04 -5.22
C THR A 148 -17.65 18.08 -6.32
N GLU A 149 -16.36 18.06 -6.65
CA GLU A 149 -15.77 17.18 -7.67
C GLU A 149 -15.88 15.69 -7.30
N LEU A 150 -15.58 15.36 -6.04
CA LEU A 150 -15.55 14.00 -5.57
C LEU A 150 -16.90 13.46 -5.08
N LYS A 151 -17.91 14.31 -4.98
CA LYS A 151 -19.23 13.98 -4.45
C LYS A 151 -19.80 12.64 -4.94
N PRO A 152 -19.72 12.28 -6.25
CA PRO A 152 -20.23 11.00 -6.72
C PRO A 152 -19.54 9.79 -6.10
N MET A 153 -18.24 9.93 -5.77
CA MET A 153 -17.42 8.87 -5.17
C MET A 153 -17.55 8.82 -3.65
N LEU A 154 -18.04 9.89 -3.03
CA LEU A 154 -18.21 10.03 -1.58
C LEU A 154 -19.58 9.56 -1.08
N ILE A 155 -20.46 9.14 -1.96
CA ILE A 155 -21.80 8.63 -1.61
C ILE A 155 -21.61 7.37 -0.75
N ASN A 156 -22.24 7.34 0.42
CA ASN A 156 -22.17 6.25 1.41
C ASN A 156 -20.81 6.09 2.12
N GLN A 157 -19.87 7.01 1.95
CA GLN A 157 -18.64 7.01 2.72
C GLN A 157 -18.86 7.56 4.14
N SER A 158 -18.02 7.11 5.09
CA SER A 158 -18.05 7.67 6.44
C SER A 158 -17.51 9.11 6.45
N GLU A 159 -17.87 9.89 7.46
CA GLU A 159 -17.39 11.26 7.65
C GLU A 159 -15.85 11.34 7.59
N HIS A 160 -15.16 10.42 8.26
CA HIS A 160 -13.69 10.36 8.24
C HIS A 160 -13.11 10.10 6.85
N HIS A 161 -13.75 9.27 6.02
CA HIS A 161 -13.31 9.05 4.64
C HIS A 161 -13.59 10.27 3.77
N ILE A 162 -14.69 10.97 3.99
CA ILE A 162 -15.00 12.21 3.30
C ILE A 162 -13.93 13.27 3.63
N GLU A 163 -13.70 13.54 4.92
CA GLU A 163 -12.69 14.50 5.37
C GLU A 163 -11.28 14.17 4.84
N PHE A 164 -10.91 12.90 4.86
CA PHE A 164 -9.65 12.43 4.29
C PHE A 164 -9.54 12.74 2.79
N SER A 165 -10.59 12.43 2.02
CA SER A 165 -10.60 12.54 0.55
C SER A 165 -10.64 13.97 0.03
N ILE A 166 -11.22 14.92 0.78
CA ILE A 166 -11.33 16.33 0.36
C ILE A 166 -10.13 17.20 0.80
N SER A 167 -9.04 16.58 1.22
CA SER A 167 -7.81 17.27 1.63
C SER A 167 -6.90 17.53 0.44
N PRO A 168 -6.59 18.80 0.06
CA PRO A 168 -5.63 19.11 -0.99
C PRO A 168 -4.22 18.58 -0.71
N SER A 169 -3.86 18.47 0.56
CA SER A 169 -2.58 17.95 1.03
C SER A 169 -2.40 16.48 0.67
N LEU A 170 -3.48 15.67 0.74
CA LEU A 170 -3.50 14.29 0.27
C LEU A 170 -3.00 14.19 -1.18
N TYR A 171 -3.54 15.00 -2.07
CA TYR A 171 -3.20 14.95 -3.50
C TYR A 171 -1.79 15.46 -3.80
N LYS A 172 -1.27 16.41 -2.99
CA LYS A 172 0.15 16.81 -3.08
C LYS A 172 1.07 15.65 -2.72
N ALA A 173 0.77 14.96 -1.63
CA ALA A 173 1.54 13.80 -1.18
C ALA A 173 1.45 12.65 -2.19
N THR A 174 0.24 12.30 -2.63
CA THR A 174 0.00 11.21 -3.58
C THR A 174 0.66 11.49 -4.94
N ALA A 175 0.60 12.74 -5.44
CA ALA A 175 1.32 13.13 -6.65
C ALA A 175 2.83 12.94 -6.51
N SER A 176 3.39 13.29 -5.35
CA SER A 176 4.82 13.09 -5.07
C SER A 176 5.19 11.60 -4.96
N GLU A 177 4.35 10.79 -4.32
CA GLU A 177 4.54 9.32 -4.24
C GLU A 177 4.51 8.70 -5.65
N LEU A 178 3.52 9.07 -6.48
CA LEU A 178 3.36 8.56 -7.84
C LEU A 178 4.53 9.01 -8.76
N ALA A 179 4.97 10.26 -8.67
CA ALA A 179 6.09 10.75 -9.46
C ALA A 179 7.39 10.01 -9.16
N GLU A 180 7.56 9.51 -7.92
CA GLU A 180 8.79 8.89 -7.44
C GLU A 180 8.75 7.36 -7.40
N TRP A 181 7.60 6.70 -7.53
CA TRP A 181 7.45 5.28 -7.21
C TRP A 181 8.35 4.35 -8.02
N LYS A 182 8.56 4.66 -9.32
CA LYS A 182 9.48 3.89 -10.20
C LYS A 182 10.95 4.09 -9.80
N ASN A 183 11.33 5.30 -9.41
CA ASN A 183 12.66 5.58 -8.87
C ASN A 183 12.86 4.89 -7.53
N CYS A 184 11.83 4.88 -6.69
CA CYS A 184 11.83 4.17 -5.41
C CYS A 184 12.04 2.67 -5.60
N ALA A 185 11.32 2.05 -6.53
CA ALA A 185 11.48 0.64 -6.86
C ALA A 185 12.90 0.30 -7.31
N ARG A 186 13.50 1.16 -8.16
CA ARG A 186 14.89 1.02 -8.59
C ARG A 186 15.86 1.11 -7.41
N SER A 187 15.67 2.09 -6.52
CA SER A 187 16.51 2.25 -5.33
C SER A 187 16.44 1.04 -4.40
N ILE A 188 15.26 0.42 -4.24
CA ILE A 188 15.12 -0.82 -3.45
C ILE A 188 15.89 -1.96 -4.12
N LYS A 189 15.80 -2.06 -5.45
CA LYS A 189 16.53 -3.07 -6.23
C LYS A 189 18.05 -2.94 -6.12
N GLU A 190 18.56 -1.72 -6.02
CA GLU A 190 19.99 -1.45 -5.78
C GLU A 190 20.44 -1.86 -4.36
N LEU A 191 19.55 -1.80 -3.39
CA LEU A 191 19.80 -2.22 -2.01
C LEU A 191 19.49 -3.70 -1.77
N TYR A 192 19.03 -4.41 -2.81
CA TYR A 192 18.53 -5.78 -2.66
C TYR A 192 19.55 -6.70 -2.00
N LYS A 193 19.10 -7.35 -0.97
CA LYS A 193 19.69 -8.51 -0.32
C LYS A 193 18.60 -9.51 0.01
N THR A 194 18.91 -10.77 0.04
CA THR A 194 17.94 -11.77 0.52
C THR A 194 17.80 -11.66 2.03
N LEU A 195 16.57 -11.46 2.50
CA LEU A 195 16.24 -11.35 3.91
C LEU A 195 16.20 -12.74 4.58
N GLU A 196 16.46 -12.78 5.89
CA GLU A 196 16.37 -14.00 6.70
C GLU A 196 15.06 -14.05 7.52
N ILE A 197 14.32 -12.94 7.59
CA ILE A 197 13.07 -12.83 8.33
C ILE A 197 11.91 -13.59 7.64
N PRO A 198 10.92 -14.11 8.40
CA PRO A 198 9.71 -14.66 7.83
C PRO A 198 8.99 -13.65 6.93
N LEU A 199 8.64 -14.08 5.70
CA LEU A 199 7.89 -13.30 4.73
C LEU A 199 6.60 -14.03 4.36
N THR A 200 5.48 -13.32 4.44
CA THR A 200 4.21 -13.77 3.87
C THR A 200 3.79 -12.83 2.76
N VAL A 201 3.62 -13.35 1.54
CA VAL A 201 3.07 -12.61 0.41
C VAL A 201 1.62 -13.05 0.23
N ILE A 202 0.69 -12.10 0.31
CA ILE A 202 -0.74 -12.33 0.09
C ILE A 202 -1.09 -11.69 -1.25
N GLY A 203 -1.52 -12.48 -2.23
CA GLY A 203 -1.94 -12.00 -3.55
C GLY A 203 -3.45 -12.07 -3.70
N ARG A 204 -4.00 -11.18 -4.53
CA ARG A 204 -5.40 -11.14 -4.92
C ARG A 204 -5.79 -12.33 -5.80
N ASP A 205 -7.11 -12.57 -5.92
CA ASP A 205 -7.66 -13.61 -6.81
C ASP A 205 -7.65 -13.10 -8.28
N PRO A 206 -6.85 -13.74 -9.16
CA PRO A 206 -6.72 -13.28 -10.54
C PRO A 206 -8.05 -13.23 -11.29
N GLN A 207 -8.87 -14.27 -11.13
CA GLN A 207 -10.14 -14.35 -11.87
C GLN A 207 -11.14 -13.31 -11.37
N TYR A 208 -11.17 -13.05 -10.07
CA TYR A 208 -11.98 -12.01 -9.47
C TYR A 208 -11.54 -10.61 -9.94
N SER A 209 -10.24 -10.34 -9.95
CA SER A 209 -9.67 -9.07 -10.40
C SER A 209 -9.92 -8.80 -11.89
N ILE A 210 -9.74 -9.79 -12.75
CA ILE A 210 -10.07 -9.67 -14.18
C ILE A 210 -11.55 -9.31 -14.35
N THR A 211 -12.44 -9.97 -13.61
CA THR A 211 -13.88 -9.66 -13.67
C THR A 211 -14.17 -8.22 -13.26
N GLN A 212 -13.59 -7.74 -12.16
CA GLN A 212 -13.76 -6.36 -11.71
C GLN A 212 -13.22 -5.34 -12.72
N MET A 213 -12.07 -5.60 -13.34
CA MET A 213 -11.51 -4.73 -14.38
C MET A 213 -12.42 -4.65 -15.61
N ILE A 214 -12.99 -5.78 -16.05
CA ILE A 214 -13.96 -5.81 -17.15
C ILE A 214 -15.25 -5.06 -16.79
N GLU A 215 -15.75 -5.22 -15.57
CA GLU A 215 -16.93 -4.48 -15.07
C GLU A 215 -16.68 -2.98 -14.96
N SER A 216 -15.40 -2.56 -14.89
CA SER A 216 -14.94 -1.16 -14.92
C SER A 216 -14.54 -0.70 -16.33
N ASP A 217 -15.09 -1.32 -17.37
CA ASP A 217 -14.91 -0.99 -18.80
C ASP A 217 -13.50 -1.26 -19.37
N MET A 218 -12.62 -2.01 -18.66
CA MET A 218 -11.34 -2.43 -19.23
C MET A 218 -11.56 -3.57 -20.25
N PRO A 219 -10.93 -3.53 -21.44
CA PRO A 219 -10.99 -4.63 -22.38
C PRO A 219 -10.44 -5.94 -21.77
N LYS A 220 -11.13 -7.06 -22.03
CA LYS A 220 -10.78 -8.35 -21.44
C LYS A 220 -9.33 -8.76 -21.69
N GLU A 221 -8.84 -8.54 -22.89
CA GLU A 221 -7.47 -8.86 -23.30
C GLU A 221 -6.45 -8.04 -22.47
N GLU A 222 -6.70 -6.75 -22.29
CA GLU A 222 -5.84 -5.87 -21.49
C GLU A 222 -5.93 -6.21 -20.00
N ALA A 223 -7.13 -6.46 -19.47
CA ALA A 223 -7.33 -6.91 -18.09
C ALA A 223 -6.58 -8.22 -17.81
N THR A 224 -6.61 -9.16 -18.78
CA THR A 224 -5.90 -10.44 -18.63
C THR A 224 -4.38 -10.24 -18.63
N GLN A 225 -3.84 -9.47 -19.57
CA GLN A 225 -2.38 -9.18 -19.64
C GLN A 225 -1.88 -8.47 -18.40
N LEU A 226 -2.62 -7.47 -17.93
CA LEU A 226 -2.27 -6.72 -16.72
C LEU A 226 -2.26 -7.65 -15.49
N GLU A 227 -3.29 -8.46 -15.34
CA GLU A 227 -3.38 -9.37 -14.20
C GLU A 227 -2.31 -10.47 -14.23
N GLU A 228 -2.01 -11.05 -15.38
CA GLU A 228 -0.94 -12.05 -15.52
C GLU A 228 0.41 -11.45 -15.08
N MET A 229 0.77 -10.26 -15.56
CA MET A 229 1.98 -9.56 -15.14
C MET A 229 1.96 -9.23 -13.64
N TRP A 230 0.82 -8.77 -13.12
CA TRP A 230 0.68 -8.48 -11.69
C TRP A 230 0.92 -9.72 -10.83
N GLN A 231 0.35 -10.86 -11.19
CA GLN A 231 0.56 -12.13 -10.49
C GLN A 231 2.01 -12.60 -10.53
N GLU A 232 2.73 -12.40 -11.63
CA GLU A 232 4.17 -12.66 -11.71
C GLU A 232 4.93 -11.78 -10.72
N LEU A 233 4.67 -10.47 -10.73
CA LEU A 233 5.32 -9.50 -9.83
C LEU A 233 5.03 -9.79 -8.36
N ILE A 234 3.83 -10.24 -8.02
CA ILE A 234 3.48 -10.67 -6.65
C ILE A 234 4.28 -11.91 -6.25
N ARG A 235 4.35 -12.92 -7.13
CA ARG A 235 5.08 -14.17 -6.83
C ARG A 235 6.59 -13.99 -6.75
N GLU A 236 7.16 -13.10 -7.55
CA GLU A 236 8.59 -12.76 -7.49
C GLU A 236 9.00 -12.22 -6.11
N GLN A 237 8.10 -11.57 -5.39
CA GLN A 237 8.37 -11.06 -4.04
C GLN A 237 8.70 -12.18 -3.03
N LEU A 238 8.34 -13.44 -3.31
CA LEU A 238 8.76 -14.58 -2.49
C LEU A 238 10.29 -14.72 -2.42
N HIS A 239 11.01 -14.26 -3.43
CA HIS A 239 12.48 -14.29 -3.45
C HIS A 239 13.13 -13.24 -2.53
N LEU A 240 12.33 -12.33 -1.95
CA LEU A 240 12.87 -11.35 -0.99
C LEU A 240 13.39 -11.99 0.31
N SER A 241 12.90 -13.18 0.67
CA SER A 241 13.35 -13.90 1.87
C SER A 241 13.56 -15.39 1.61
N ILE A 242 14.55 -15.97 2.32
CA ILE A 242 14.75 -17.44 2.34
C ILE A 242 13.61 -18.17 3.05
N ASN A 243 12.83 -17.48 3.87
CA ASN A 243 11.71 -18.03 4.65
C ASN A 243 10.39 -17.37 4.23
N SER A 244 9.94 -17.69 3.02
CA SER A 244 8.76 -17.07 2.41
C SER A 244 7.63 -18.07 2.21
N LYS A 245 6.37 -17.58 2.30
CA LYS A 245 5.15 -18.32 1.94
C LYS A 245 4.20 -17.42 1.17
N TYR A 246 3.40 -18.03 0.30
CA TYR A 246 2.35 -17.38 -0.48
C TYR A 246 0.97 -17.77 0.03
N ILE A 247 0.06 -16.80 0.08
CA ILE A 247 -1.36 -16.99 0.37
C ILE A 247 -2.19 -16.33 -0.73
N LEU A 248 -3.11 -17.07 -1.32
CA LEU A 248 -4.11 -16.53 -2.24
C LEU A 248 -5.34 -16.06 -1.47
N ALA A 249 -5.65 -14.78 -1.55
CA ALA A 249 -6.89 -14.22 -1.03
C ALA A 249 -8.02 -14.47 -2.03
N LYS A 250 -8.68 -15.63 -1.94
CA LYS A 250 -9.78 -16.01 -2.85
C LYS A 250 -10.93 -15.03 -2.77
N HIS A 251 -11.48 -14.66 -3.92
CA HIS A 251 -12.56 -13.69 -4.05
C HIS A 251 -12.20 -12.29 -3.53
N ALA A 252 -10.93 -11.91 -3.59
CA ALA A 252 -10.46 -10.57 -3.29
C ALA A 252 -9.84 -9.92 -4.53
N GLY A 253 -10.13 -8.65 -4.74
CA GLY A 253 -9.42 -7.75 -5.63
C GLY A 253 -8.19 -7.13 -4.95
N HIS A 254 -7.77 -5.96 -5.44
CA HIS A 254 -6.62 -5.23 -4.88
C HIS A 254 -6.80 -4.82 -3.42
N GLY A 255 -8.03 -4.49 -3.01
CA GLY A 255 -8.38 -4.12 -1.64
C GLY A 255 -8.64 -5.33 -0.74
N ILE A 256 -7.63 -6.20 -0.55
CA ILE A 256 -7.77 -7.42 0.27
C ILE A 256 -8.22 -7.10 1.70
N GLU A 257 -7.83 -5.94 2.24
CA GLU A 257 -8.25 -5.48 3.56
C GLU A 257 -9.76 -5.29 3.71
N ASN A 258 -10.44 -5.03 2.59
CA ASN A 258 -11.90 -4.88 2.54
C ASN A 258 -12.59 -6.19 2.14
N ASP A 259 -12.07 -6.88 1.12
CA ASP A 259 -12.69 -8.07 0.56
C ASP A 259 -12.48 -9.31 1.46
N ARG A 260 -11.25 -9.49 1.98
CA ARG A 260 -10.84 -10.67 2.76
C ARG A 260 -9.93 -10.30 3.93
N PRO A 261 -10.40 -9.46 4.87
CA PRO A 261 -9.65 -9.11 6.08
C PRO A 261 -9.25 -10.33 6.92
N ASP A 262 -10.05 -11.39 6.89
CA ASP A 262 -9.76 -12.67 7.55
C ASP A 262 -8.42 -13.26 7.10
N THR A 263 -8.11 -13.21 5.80
CA THR A 263 -6.84 -13.74 5.25
C THR A 263 -5.62 -13.03 5.86
N ILE A 264 -5.69 -11.70 6.03
CA ILE A 264 -4.62 -10.92 6.64
C ILE A 264 -4.48 -11.27 8.13
N ILE A 265 -5.61 -11.32 8.84
CA ILE A 265 -5.65 -11.63 10.28
C ILE A 265 -5.08 -13.02 10.56
N GLU A 266 -5.48 -14.03 9.78
CA GLU A 266 -5.00 -15.40 9.92
C GLU A 266 -3.49 -15.52 9.61
N ALA A 267 -3.00 -14.79 8.59
CA ALA A 267 -1.58 -14.75 8.26
C ALA A 267 -0.74 -14.25 9.44
N ILE A 268 -1.21 -13.20 10.15
CA ILE A 268 -0.53 -12.64 11.32
C ILE A 268 -0.60 -13.60 12.51
N HIS A 269 -1.75 -14.24 12.74
CA HIS A 269 -1.90 -15.18 13.85
C HIS A 269 -1.09 -16.47 13.67
N SER A 270 -0.64 -16.75 12.43
CA SER A 270 0.17 -17.95 12.10
C SER A 270 1.68 -17.73 12.25
N LEU A 271 2.13 -16.52 12.65
CA LEU A 271 3.51 -16.17 12.94
C LEU A 271 3.88 -16.59 14.37
#